data_bca1011628e2f47bbc94aa0ac2b18f6a
#
_entry.id   bca1011628e2f47bbc94aa0ac2b18f6a
#
_cell.length_a   1.000
_cell.length_b   1.000
_cell.length_c   1.000
_cell.angle_alpha   90.00
_cell.angle_beta   90.00
_cell.angle_gamma   90.00
#
_symmetry.space_group_name_H-M   'P 1'
#
loop_
_entity.id
_entity.type
_entity.pdbx_description
1 polymer ?
#
loop_
_entity_poly.entity_id
_entity_poly.type
_entity_poly.pdbx_seq_one_letter_code
_entity_poly.pdbx_strand_id
1 'polypeptide(L)'
;AARERVSLPAGARESGILYLPALLAQAEIALNNAKYGLNTRSTWAALTPDATNLRWEDVAVAPLDDRGLDRAPIRDARFAALLAPLSDAKAMRALETGLVDYIVRDVGVTVRANDKLKVYAGPDVDEAAFEEMCRDAADDQMQAELDKVQARFAARLKTAEERLKREERELAEDQADYEGRKREEYAKHAETLLGFLGGRRKSLSSSLSKRRMTEKAKADIEESEQAIADLQEQVGDLKEEMEAGLDEVEAKWQALLGDTKEVTVAPRKTDVRLPLFGVAWLPTYQVVDANGRVVPLPAYGAP
;
A
#
# COMPACT_ATOMS: atom_id res chain seq x y z
N ALA A 1 -45.91 -0.22 -13.86
CA ALA A 1 -45.57 -1.58 -13.46
C ALA A 1 -45.83 -2.51 -14.62
N ALA A 2 -44.81 -3.18 -15.14
CA ALA A 2 -44.95 -4.19 -16.16
C ALA A 2 -45.82 -5.32 -15.58
N ARG A 3 -47.02 -5.52 -16.14
CA ARG A 3 -47.85 -6.68 -15.85
C ARG A 3 -47.13 -7.93 -16.40
N GLU A 4 -46.29 -8.53 -15.60
CA GLU A 4 -45.81 -9.86 -15.89
C GLU A 4 -47.04 -10.79 -15.91
N ARG A 5 -47.31 -11.44 -17.03
CA ARG A 5 -48.37 -12.43 -17.13
C ARG A 5 -47.94 -13.68 -16.37
N VAL A 6 -48.39 -13.75 -15.13
CA VAL A 6 -48.24 -14.98 -14.35
C VAL A 6 -49.10 -16.04 -15.02
N SER A 7 -48.48 -17.15 -15.48
CA SER A 7 -49.20 -18.32 -15.98
C SER A 7 -49.98 -18.96 -14.83
N LEU A 8 -51.29 -18.85 -14.88
CA LEU A 8 -52.12 -19.51 -13.87
C LEU A 8 -52.04 -21.04 -13.97
N PRO A 9 -52.01 -21.78 -12.86
CA PRO A 9 -52.13 -23.23 -12.87
C PRO A 9 -53.41 -23.71 -13.59
N ALA A 10 -53.34 -24.85 -14.25
CA ALA A 10 -54.49 -25.41 -14.97
C ALA A 10 -55.72 -25.54 -14.05
N GLY A 11 -56.85 -24.94 -14.46
CA GLY A 11 -58.10 -24.92 -13.68
C GLY A 11 -58.19 -23.86 -12.60
N ALA A 12 -57.19 -23.01 -12.46
CA ALA A 12 -57.19 -21.88 -11.51
C ALA A 12 -57.99 -20.69 -12.08
N ARG A 13 -58.68 -19.95 -11.19
CA ARG A 13 -59.41 -18.74 -11.51
C ARG A 13 -58.93 -17.58 -10.68
N GLU A 14 -58.77 -16.43 -11.33
CA GLU A 14 -58.47 -15.16 -10.64
C GLU A 14 -59.71 -14.71 -9.85
N SER A 15 -59.55 -14.41 -8.56
CA SER A 15 -60.60 -13.96 -7.62
C SER A 15 -60.48 -12.47 -7.28
N GLY A 16 -59.53 -11.74 -7.92
CA GLY A 16 -59.30 -10.33 -7.72
C GLY A 16 -57.92 -10.01 -7.19
N ILE A 17 -57.71 -8.75 -6.83
CA ILE A 17 -56.41 -8.23 -6.32
C ILE A 17 -56.58 -7.86 -4.87
N LEU A 18 -55.63 -8.33 -4.04
CA LEU A 18 -55.48 -7.96 -2.65
C LEU A 18 -54.14 -7.25 -2.47
N TYR A 19 -54.17 -6.04 -1.92
CA TYR A 19 -52.97 -5.32 -1.52
C TYR A 19 -52.53 -5.78 -0.12
N LEU A 20 -51.30 -6.22 -0.02
CA LEU A 20 -50.64 -6.59 1.24
C LEU A 20 -49.76 -5.44 1.70
N PRO A 21 -49.79 -5.06 3.01
CA PRO A 21 -48.91 -4.03 3.52
C PRO A 21 -47.47 -4.57 3.66
N ALA A 22 -46.49 -3.75 3.34
CA ALA A 22 -45.09 -4.01 3.52
C ALA A 22 -44.36 -2.75 4.02
N LEU A 23 -43.31 -2.89 4.77
CA LEU A 23 -42.40 -1.81 5.05
C LEU A 23 -41.54 -1.54 3.82
N LEU A 24 -41.52 -0.30 3.38
CA LEU A 24 -40.64 0.19 2.33
C LEU A 24 -39.74 1.26 2.93
N ALA A 25 -38.44 1.09 2.73
CA ALA A 25 -37.44 2.08 3.11
C ALA A 25 -36.43 2.27 1.99
N GLN A 26 -36.02 3.52 1.76
CA GLN A 26 -34.90 3.85 0.88
C GLN A 26 -34.10 4.97 1.51
N ALA A 27 -32.81 4.76 1.58
CA ALA A 27 -31.83 5.70 2.13
C ALA A 27 -30.86 6.14 1.05
N GLU A 28 -30.60 7.43 0.99
CA GLU A 28 -29.48 8.02 0.27
C GLU A 28 -28.35 8.27 1.25
N ILE A 29 -27.16 7.78 0.92
CA ILE A 29 -25.96 7.88 1.76
C ILE A 29 -24.94 8.72 1.01
N ALA A 30 -24.64 9.92 1.51
CA ALA A 30 -23.66 10.81 0.93
C ALA A 30 -22.39 10.82 1.79
N LEU A 31 -21.43 9.95 1.46
CA LEU A 31 -20.19 9.81 2.21
C LEU A 31 -19.12 10.76 1.67
N ASN A 32 -18.75 11.75 2.48
CA ASN A 32 -17.69 12.69 2.17
C ASN A 32 -16.62 12.61 3.26
N ASN A 33 -15.40 12.19 2.89
CA ASN A 33 -14.28 12.13 3.80
C ASN A 33 -13.00 12.59 3.08
N ALA A 34 -12.56 13.82 3.39
CA ALA A 34 -11.42 14.46 2.74
C ALA A 34 -10.09 13.72 2.99
N LYS A 35 -9.93 13.06 4.16
CA LYS A 35 -8.71 12.28 4.45
C LYS A 35 -8.50 11.17 3.44
N TYR A 36 -9.57 10.48 3.07
CA TYR A 36 -9.53 9.34 2.15
C TYR A 36 -9.92 9.69 0.71
N GLY A 37 -10.08 10.97 0.40
CA GLY A 37 -10.52 11.42 -0.92
C GLY A 37 -11.93 10.92 -1.30
N LEU A 38 -12.74 10.48 -0.33
CA LEU A 38 -14.06 9.94 -0.57
C LEU A 38 -15.06 11.06 -0.83
N ASN A 39 -15.79 10.94 -1.94
CA ASN A 39 -16.98 11.73 -2.24
C ASN A 39 -17.94 10.82 -3.03
N THR A 40 -18.61 9.92 -2.31
CA THR A 40 -19.47 8.91 -2.90
C THR A 40 -20.91 9.11 -2.49
N ARG A 41 -21.81 8.72 -3.38
CA ARG A 41 -23.25 8.64 -3.09
C ARG A 41 -23.72 7.23 -3.44
N SER A 42 -24.40 6.62 -2.49
CA SER A 42 -25.02 5.32 -2.68
C SER A 42 -26.47 5.35 -2.21
N THR A 43 -27.26 4.42 -2.69
CA THR A 43 -28.65 4.23 -2.28
C THR A 43 -28.80 2.84 -1.73
N TRP A 44 -29.41 2.73 -0.58
CA TRP A 44 -29.76 1.48 0.07
C TRP A 44 -31.28 1.38 0.20
N ALA A 45 -31.88 0.24 -0.11
CA ALA A 45 -33.32 0.08 -0.02
C ALA A 45 -33.70 -1.25 0.64
N ALA A 46 -34.87 -1.27 1.25
CA ALA A 46 -35.48 -2.44 1.87
C ALA A 46 -36.96 -2.53 1.56
N LEU A 47 -37.44 -3.74 1.38
CA LEU A 47 -38.84 -4.06 1.21
C LEU A 47 -39.17 -5.36 1.92
N THR A 48 -40.05 -5.30 2.92
CA THR A 48 -40.46 -6.52 3.64
C THR A 48 -41.93 -6.46 4.10
N PRO A 49 -42.70 -7.53 3.90
CA PRO A 49 -44.04 -7.66 4.46
C PRO A 49 -44.05 -7.95 5.97
N ASP A 50 -42.94 -8.44 6.52
CA ASP A 50 -42.82 -8.70 7.96
C ASP A 50 -41.80 -7.72 8.60
N ALA A 51 -42.31 -6.81 9.39
CA ALA A 51 -41.50 -5.83 10.13
C ALA A 51 -41.43 -6.15 11.65
N THR A 52 -41.87 -7.33 12.10
CA THR A 52 -41.98 -7.64 13.52
C THR A 52 -40.64 -7.99 14.16
N ASN A 53 -39.82 -8.79 13.46
CA ASN A 53 -38.46 -9.18 13.90
C ASN A 53 -37.45 -8.80 12.83
N LEU A 54 -37.44 -7.54 12.46
CA LEU A 54 -36.70 -7.03 11.31
C LEU A 54 -35.19 -7.05 11.54
N ARG A 55 -34.47 -7.73 10.64
CA ARG A 55 -33.03 -7.62 10.47
C ARG A 55 -32.79 -6.93 9.11
N TRP A 56 -32.18 -5.75 9.16
CA TRP A 56 -32.01 -4.91 7.99
C TRP A 56 -31.16 -5.56 6.89
N GLU A 57 -30.17 -6.37 7.28
CA GLU A 57 -29.32 -7.11 6.36
C GLU A 57 -30.09 -8.14 5.51
N ASP A 58 -31.18 -8.69 6.04
CA ASP A 58 -31.95 -9.78 5.37
C ASP A 58 -33.02 -9.25 4.39
N VAL A 59 -33.32 -7.95 4.45
CA VAL A 59 -34.44 -7.34 3.70
C VAL A 59 -33.98 -6.31 2.67
N ALA A 60 -32.67 -6.23 2.43
CA ALA A 60 -32.11 -5.34 1.44
C ALA A 60 -32.57 -5.73 0.02
N VAL A 61 -32.96 -4.74 -0.77
CA VAL A 61 -33.37 -4.91 -2.16
C VAL A 61 -32.64 -3.89 -3.04
N ALA A 62 -32.70 -4.09 -4.36
CA ALA A 62 -32.18 -3.08 -5.27
C ALA A 62 -32.92 -1.75 -5.07
N PRO A 63 -32.25 -0.60 -5.22
CA PRO A 63 -32.87 0.70 -5.10
C PRO A 63 -34.06 0.86 -6.06
N LEU A 64 -35.11 1.44 -5.54
CA LEU A 64 -36.34 1.67 -6.30
C LEU A 64 -36.27 3.02 -7.05
N ASP A 65 -36.71 3.04 -8.29
CA ASP A 65 -36.97 4.29 -8.99
C ASP A 65 -38.31 4.85 -8.49
N ASP A 66 -38.33 6.11 -8.06
CA ASP A 66 -39.54 6.82 -7.62
C ASP A 66 -40.66 6.77 -8.67
N ARG A 67 -40.32 6.63 -9.96
CA ARG A 67 -41.24 6.48 -11.08
C ARG A 67 -41.94 5.12 -11.15
N GLY A 68 -41.35 4.10 -10.46
CA GLY A 68 -41.90 2.75 -10.36
C GLY A 68 -42.99 2.59 -9.32
N LEU A 69 -43.27 3.63 -8.49
CA LEU A 69 -44.25 3.59 -7.42
C LEU A 69 -45.58 4.20 -7.90
N ASP A 70 -46.61 3.36 -8.01
CA ASP A 70 -47.96 3.82 -8.27
C ASP A 70 -48.55 4.58 -7.07
N ARG A 71 -49.13 5.74 -7.29
CA ARG A 71 -49.72 6.56 -6.23
C ARG A 71 -51.17 6.25 -5.96
N ALA A 72 -51.80 5.47 -6.81
CA ALA A 72 -53.20 5.09 -6.71
C ALA A 72 -53.38 3.58 -6.87
N PRO A 73 -54.28 2.96 -6.13
CA PRO A 73 -54.55 1.54 -6.25
C PRO A 73 -55.29 1.24 -7.57
N ILE A 74 -55.22 -0.04 -7.97
CA ILE A 74 -56.02 -0.57 -9.06
C ILE A 74 -57.52 -0.51 -8.64
N ARG A 75 -58.42 -0.19 -9.60
CA ARG A 75 -59.85 -0.14 -9.33
C ARG A 75 -60.37 -1.48 -8.79
N ASP A 76 -61.26 -1.42 -7.81
CA ASP A 76 -61.91 -2.58 -7.16
C ASP A 76 -60.97 -3.52 -6.38
N ALA A 77 -59.75 -3.09 -6.10
CA ALA A 77 -58.80 -3.82 -5.25
C ALA A 77 -59.22 -3.78 -3.76
N ARG A 78 -58.93 -4.87 -3.08
CA ARG A 78 -59.09 -5.00 -1.61
C ARG A 78 -57.77 -4.79 -0.91
N PHE A 79 -57.84 -4.36 0.34
CA PHE A 79 -56.67 -4.18 1.17
C PHE A 79 -56.69 -5.13 2.37
N ALA A 80 -55.57 -5.74 2.69
CA ALA A 80 -55.42 -6.49 3.91
C ALA A 80 -55.34 -5.53 5.13
N ALA A 81 -55.60 -6.06 6.31
CA ALA A 81 -55.49 -5.27 7.53
C ALA A 81 -54.05 -4.79 7.77
N LEU A 82 -53.90 -3.52 8.10
CA LEU A 82 -52.64 -2.96 8.54
C LEU A 82 -52.42 -3.31 10.02
N LEU A 83 -51.48 -4.20 10.34
CA LEU A 83 -51.17 -4.66 11.69
C LEU A 83 -49.92 -3.99 12.23
N ALA A 84 -49.74 -4.06 13.55
CA ALA A 84 -48.47 -3.63 14.18
C ALA A 84 -47.30 -4.49 13.63
N PRO A 85 -46.09 -3.92 13.48
CA PRO A 85 -45.72 -2.55 13.87
C PRO A 85 -46.10 -1.44 12.86
N LEU A 86 -46.55 -1.82 11.64
CA LEU A 86 -46.81 -0.88 10.54
C LEU A 86 -47.97 0.08 10.81
N SER A 87 -48.92 -0.31 11.68
CA SER A 87 -50.06 0.55 12.10
C SER A 87 -49.75 1.47 13.29
N ASP A 88 -48.60 1.34 13.91
CA ASP A 88 -48.20 2.08 15.11
C ASP A 88 -47.14 3.13 14.78
N ALA A 89 -47.46 4.40 14.94
CA ALA A 89 -46.58 5.52 14.62
C ALA A 89 -45.29 5.52 15.48
N LYS A 90 -45.35 5.02 16.75
CA LYS A 90 -44.15 4.93 17.62
C LYS A 90 -43.23 3.80 17.16
N ALA A 91 -43.82 2.66 16.79
CA ALA A 91 -43.07 1.54 16.25
C ALA A 91 -42.42 1.90 14.91
N MET A 92 -43.12 2.58 14.02
CA MET A 92 -42.60 3.07 12.74
C MET A 92 -41.39 4.03 12.93
N ARG A 93 -41.45 4.95 13.90
CA ARG A 93 -40.32 5.82 14.24
C ARG A 93 -39.14 5.03 14.81
N ALA A 94 -39.39 4.00 15.57
CA ALA A 94 -38.33 3.12 16.10
C ALA A 94 -37.63 2.35 14.95
N LEU A 95 -38.41 1.86 13.98
CA LEU A 95 -37.87 1.22 12.77
C LEU A 95 -37.05 2.22 11.94
N GLU A 96 -37.53 3.43 11.74
CA GLU A 96 -36.81 4.50 11.04
C GLU A 96 -35.44 4.79 11.69
N THR A 97 -35.45 4.96 13.01
CA THR A 97 -34.20 5.15 13.80
C THR A 97 -33.27 3.95 13.70
N GLY A 98 -33.82 2.75 13.80
CA GLY A 98 -33.08 1.50 13.68
C GLY A 98 -32.40 1.32 12.32
N LEU A 99 -33.08 1.78 11.24
CA LEU A 99 -32.48 1.78 9.89
C LEU A 99 -31.27 2.72 9.81
N VAL A 100 -31.41 3.94 10.32
CA VAL A 100 -30.27 4.90 10.33
C VAL A 100 -29.10 4.35 11.14
N ASP A 101 -29.38 3.76 12.32
CA ASP A 101 -28.36 3.17 13.17
C ASP A 101 -27.67 1.96 12.48
N TYR A 102 -28.43 1.14 11.77
CA TYR A 102 -27.90 0.05 10.96
C TYR A 102 -26.97 0.58 9.84
N ILE A 103 -27.41 1.54 9.07
CA ILE A 103 -26.62 2.13 7.98
C ILE A 103 -25.30 2.70 8.50
N VAL A 104 -25.35 3.44 9.61
CA VAL A 104 -24.17 4.04 10.23
C VAL A 104 -23.17 2.98 10.74
N ARG A 105 -23.68 1.85 11.21
CA ARG A 105 -22.83 0.79 11.78
C ARG A 105 -22.29 -0.15 10.71
N ASP A 106 -23.13 -0.58 9.76
CA ASP A 106 -22.86 -1.74 8.90
C ASP A 106 -22.70 -1.36 7.41
N VAL A 107 -23.13 -0.17 6.97
CA VAL A 107 -23.04 0.25 5.58
C VAL A 107 -21.91 1.26 5.41
N GLY A 108 -20.68 0.76 5.45
CA GLY A 108 -19.47 1.57 5.24
C GLY A 108 -18.86 1.36 3.86
N VAL A 109 -17.93 2.23 3.51
CA VAL A 109 -17.08 2.10 2.33
C VAL A 109 -15.68 1.70 2.75
N THR A 110 -15.19 0.58 2.24
CA THR A 110 -13.83 0.14 2.50
C THR A 110 -12.87 0.89 1.58
N VAL A 111 -11.82 1.45 2.17
CA VAL A 111 -10.73 2.17 1.51
C VAL A 111 -9.41 1.50 1.84
N ARG A 112 -8.46 1.60 0.91
CA ARG A 112 -7.07 1.20 1.17
C ARG A 112 -6.29 2.40 1.68
N ALA A 113 -5.43 2.17 2.66
CA ALA A 113 -4.64 3.21 3.30
C ALA A 113 -3.22 2.75 3.58
N ASN A 114 -2.26 3.62 3.27
CA ASN A 114 -0.92 3.60 3.83
C ASN A 114 -0.72 4.92 4.60
N ASP A 115 -0.87 4.86 5.93
CA ASP A 115 -0.84 6.06 6.76
C ASP A 115 0.56 6.69 6.83
N LYS A 116 1.62 5.91 6.64
CA LYS A 116 3.01 6.41 6.69
C LYS A 116 3.37 7.20 5.44
N LEU A 117 2.95 6.71 4.29
CA LEU A 117 3.10 7.41 3.01
C LEU A 117 2.00 8.47 2.78
N LYS A 118 0.93 8.47 3.61
CA LYS A 118 -0.28 9.30 3.46
C LYS A 118 -0.99 9.09 2.13
N VAL A 119 -0.93 7.87 1.62
CA VAL A 119 -1.62 7.44 0.40
C VAL A 119 -2.92 6.76 0.78
N TYR A 120 -4.00 7.16 0.13
CA TYR A 120 -5.35 6.67 0.40
C TYR A 120 -6.07 6.44 -0.92
N ALA A 121 -6.80 5.36 -1.04
CA ALA A 121 -7.54 5.04 -2.25
C ALA A 121 -8.96 4.57 -1.92
N GLY A 122 -9.94 5.03 -2.72
CA GLY A 122 -11.33 4.62 -2.64
C GLY A 122 -11.58 3.19 -3.11
N PRO A 123 -12.84 2.74 -3.07
CA PRO A 123 -13.22 1.37 -3.40
C PRO A 123 -13.00 0.99 -4.87
N ASP A 124 -12.91 2.00 -5.76
CA ASP A 124 -12.74 1.79 -7.20
C ASP A 124 -11.30 1.52 -7.62
N VAL A 125 -10.34 1.65 -6.68
CA VAL A 125 -8.92 1.41 -6.91
C VAL A 125 -8.58 -0.01 -6.46
N ASP A 126 -8.09 -0.83 -7.38
CA ASP A 126 -7.65 -2.17 -7.07
C ASP A 126 -6.30 -2.17 -6.29
N GLU A 127 -5.90 -3.35 -5.84
CA GLU A 127 -4.69 -3.51 -5.01
C GLU A 127 -3.42 -3.10 -5.77
N ALA A 128 -3.31 -3.51 -7.04
CA ALA A 128 -2.13 -3.23 -7.87
C ALA A 128 -1.98 -1.72 -8.14
N ALA A 129 -3.08 -1.04 -8.45
CA ALA A 129 -3.09 0.41 -8.64
C ALA A 129 -2.76 1.15 -7.34
N PHE A 130 -3.23 0.65 -6.19
CA PHE A 130 -2.89 1.23 -4.90
C PHE A 130 -1.41 1.06 -4.54
N GLU A 131 -0.83 -0.11 -4.81
CA GLU A 131 0.60 -0.34 -4.64
C GLU A 131 1.45 0.58 -5.53
N GLU A 132 1.01 0.84 -6.76
CA GLU A 132 1.67 1.78 -7.66
C GLU A 132 1.63 3.22 -7.10
N MET A 133 0.47 3.66 -6.61
CA MET A 133 0.35 4.95 -5.92
C MET A 133 1.29 5.07 -4.71
N CYS A 134 1.46 3.99 -3.95
CA CYS A 134 2.39 3.97 -2.82
C CYS A 134 3.85 4.06 -3.29
N ARG A 135 4.22 3.35 -4.37
CA ARG A 135 5.56 3.41 -4.95
C ARG A 135 5.88 4.81 -5.46
N ASP A 136 4.98 5.42 -6.22
CA ASP A 136 5.16 6.79 -6.73
C ASP A 136 5.36 7.80 -5.59
N ALA A 137 4.59 7.67 -4.51
CA ALA A 137 4.71 8.55 -3.34
C ALA A 137 6.01 8.34 -2.55
N ALA A 138 6.62 7.17 -2.65
CA ALA A 138 7.85 6.80 -1.96
C ALA A 138 9.11 7.13 -2.76
N ASP A 139 9.04 7.05 -4.10
CA ASP A 139 10.20 7.03 -5.01
C ASP A 139 11.11 8.24 -4.85
N ASP A 140 10.58 9.44 -4.89
CA ASP A 140 11.37 10.68 -4.75
C ASP A 140 12.11 10.75 -3.41
N GLN A 141 11.48 10.29 -2.33
CA GLN A 141 12.03 10.32 -0.98
C GLN A 141 13.08 9.23 -0.77
N MET A 142 12.81 8.02 -1.28
CA MET A 142 13.74 6.90 -1.28
C MET A 142 15.01 7.27 -2.05
N GLN A 143 14.86 7.79 -3.29
CA GLN A 143 15.99 8.20 -4.10
C GLN A 143 16.82 9.28 -3.42
N ALA A 144 16.19 10.27 -2.79
CA ALA A 144 16.89 11.31 -2.04
C ALA A 144 17.66 10.76 -0.81
N GLU A 145 17.20 9.69 -0.17
CA GLU A 145 17.93 9.01 0.91
C GLU A 145 19.10 8.19 0.37
N LEU A 146 18.91 7.44 -0.72
CA LEU A 146 19.98 6.70 -1.40
C LEU A 146 21.11 7.62 -1.85
N ASP A 147 20.77 8.75 -2.50
CA ASP A 147 21.73 9.75 -2.95
C ASP A 147 22.56 10.33 -1.78
N LYS A 148 21.95 10.55 -0.61
CA LYS A 148 22.66 11.02 0.59
C LYS A 148 23.66 9.98 1.10
N VAL A 149 23.28 8.70 1.13
CA VAL A 149 24.18 7.61 1.51
C VAL A 149 25.36 7.57 0.54
N GLN A 150 25.08 7.51 -0.76
CA GLN A 150 26.12 7.47 -1.81
C GLN A 150 27.05 8.68 -1.72
N ALA A 151 26.53 9.90 -1.61
CA ALA A 151 27.34 11.13 -1.50
C ALA A 151 28.26 11.12 -0.29
N ARG A 152 27.76 10.63 0.87
CA ARG A 152 28.58 10.53 2.10
C ARG A 152 29.76 9.58 1.92
N PHE A 153 29.54 8.43 1.32
CA PHE A 153 30.58 7.44 1.10
C PHE A 153 31.50 7.78 -0.07
N ALA A 154 30.98 8.35 -1.14
CA ALA A 154 31.78 8.80 -2.29
C ALA A 154 32.90 9.76 -1.91
N ALA A 155 32.62 10.72 -1.01
CA ALA A 155 33.66 11.63 -0.50
C ALA A 155 34.76 10.93 0.30
N ARG A 156 34.38 9.95 1.15
CA ARG A 156 35.33 9.16 1.96
C ARG A 156 36.16 8.24 1.07
N LEU A 157 35.52 7.52 0.15
CA LEU A 157 36.18 6.63 -0.81
C LEU A 157 37.19 7.40 -1.66
N LYS A 158 36.79 8.53 -2.24
CA LYS A 158 37.69 9.38 -3.03
C LYS A 158 38.94 9.77 -2.25
N THR A 159 38.77 10.15 -0.98
CA THR A 159 39.90 10.53 -0.13
C THR A 159 40.82 9.34 0.15
N ALA A 160 40.26 8.16 0.41
CA ALA A 160 41.04 6.93 0.67
C ALA A 160 41.77 6.46 -0.61
N GLU A 161 41.11 6.49 -1.76
CA GLU A 161 41.70 6.13 -3.06
C GLU A 161 42.80 7.10 -3.48
N GLU A 162 42.64 8.42 -3.20
CA GLU A 162 43.68 9.42 -3.47
C GLU A 162 44.91 9.20 -2.59
N ARG A 163 44.72 8.77 -1.32
CA ARG A 163 45.82 8.40 -0.42
C ARG A 163 46.53 7.13 -0.91
N LEU A 164 45.76 6.08 -1.22
CA LEU A 164 46.26 4.84 -1.77
C LEU A 164 47.15 5.08 -3.00
N LYS A 165 46.63 5.85 -3.95
CA LYS A 165 47.34 6.20 -5.19
C LYS A 165 48.62 7.02 -4.93
N ARG A 166 48.67 7.80 -3.85
CA ARG A 166 49.87 8.53 -3.46
C ARG A 166 50.91 7.57 -2.90
N GLU A 167 50.51 6.69 -2.01
CA GLU A 167 51.37 5.70 -1.38
C GLU A 167 51.95 4.73 -2.40
N GLU A 168 51.14 4.26 -3.35
CA GLU A 168 51.57 3.42 -4.47
C GLU A 168 52.66 4.11 -5.33
N ARG A 169 52.61 5.44 -5.51
CA ARG A 169 53.59 6.20 -6.25
C ARG A 169 54.88 6.36 -5.43
N GLU A 170 54.76 6.66 -4.11
CA GLU A 170 55.90 6.72 -3.18
C GLU A 170 56.63 5.39 -3.14
N LEU A 171 55.90 4.28 -3.02
CA LEU A 171 56.51 2.94 -3.05
C LEU A 171 57.26 2.69 -4.36
N ALA A 172 56.70 3.06 -5.50
CA ALA A 172 57.35 2.90 -6.82
C ALA A 172 58.66 3.73 -6.91
N GLU A 173 58.68 4.96 -6.36
CA GLU A 173 59.86 5.82 -6.30
C GLU A 173 60.92 5.21 -5.37
N ASP A 174 60.53 4.77 -4.18
CA ASP A 174 61.42 4.15 -3.20
C ASP A 174 62.05 2.83 -3.70
N GLN A 175 61.24 2.02 -4.42
CA GLN A 175 61.74 0.81 -5.08
C GLN A 175 62.79 1.12 -6.15
N ALA A 176 62.54 2.14 -6.98
CA ALA A 176 63.48 2.58 -8.01
C ALA A 176 64.79 3.10 -7.40
N ASP A 177 64.66 3.90 -6.35
CA ASP A 177 65.83 4.43 -5.59
C ASP A 177 66.63 3.31 -4.89
N TYR A 178 65.94 2.33 -4.31
CA TYR A 178 66.58 1.18 -3.70
C TYR A 178 67.37 0.35 -4.70
N GLU A 179 66.77 0.07 -5.87
CA GLU A 179 67.50 -0.66 -6.94
C GLU A 179 68.69 0.15 -7.48
N GLY A 180 68.51 1.48 -7.64
CA GLY A 180 69.60 2.36 -8.04
C GLY A 180 70.75 2.33 -7.06
N ARG A 181 70.49 2.43 -5.75
CA ARG A 181 71.47 2.34 -4.69
C ARG A 181 72.15 0.96 -4.62
N LYS A 182 71.41 -0.11 -4.79
CA LYS A 182 71.90 -1.47 -4.84
C LYS A 182 72.87 -1.69 -6.00
N ARG A 183 72.53 -1.18 -7.21
CA ARG A 183 73.43 -1.20 -8.37
C ARG A 183 74.71 -0.41 -8.11
N GLU A 184 74.65 0.77 -7.49
CA GLU A 184 75.83 1.54 -7.10
C GLU A 184 76.71 0.82 -6.04
N GLU A 185 76.08 0.12 -5.12
CA GLU A 185 76.79 -0.70 -4.11
C GLU A 185 77.52 -1.85 -4.74
N TYR A 186 76.87 -2.57 -5.69
CA TYR A 186 77.51 -3.64 -6.47
C TYR A 186 78.66 -3.11 -7.34
N ALA A 187 78.46 -1.96 -8.03
CA ALA A 187 79.47 -1.32 -8.85
C ALA A 187 80.74 -0.94 -8.02
N LYS A 188 80.49 -0.38 -6.83
CA LYS A 188 81.58 -0.01 -5.92
C LYS A 188 82.26 -1.21 -5.26
N HIS A 189 81.53 -2.28 -4.98
CA HIS A 189 82.15 -3.55 -4.54
C HIS A 189 83.03 -4.12 -5.67
N ALA A 190 82.64 -4.09 -6.92
CA ALA A 190 83.50 -4.50 -8.01
C ALA A 190 84.70 -3.58 -8.20
N GLU A 191 84.53 -2.25 -8.01
CA GLU A 191 85.62 -1.27 -8.08
C GLU A 191 86.60 -1.42 -6.89
N THR A 192 86.06 -1.77 -5.70
CA THR A 192 86.90 -2.04 -4.48
C THR A 192 87.67 -3.33 -4.66
N LEU A 193 87.10 -4.39 -5.25
CA LEU A 193 87.81 -5.64 -5.54
C LEU A 193 88.90 -5.39 -6.61
N LEU A 194 88.63 -4.60 -7.64
CA LEU A 194 89.66 -4.21 -8.61
C LEU A 194 90.74 -3.28 -7.97
N GLY A 195 90.31 -2.39 -7.04
CA GLY A 195 91.26 -1.51 -6.31
C GLY A 195 92.10 -2.22 -5.31
N PHE A 196 91.67 -3.37 -4.78
CA PHE A 196 92.44 -4.23 -3.91
C PHE A 196 93.60 -4.93 -4.65
N LEU A 197 93.37 -5.25 -5.91
CA LEU A 197 94.40 -5.73 -6.83
C LEU A 197 95.42 -4.63 -7.23
N GLY A 198 95.03 -3.34 -7.07
CA GLY A 198 95.85 -2.17 -7.46
C GLY A 198 96.53 -1.42 -6.33
N GLY A 199 96.53 -1.87 -5.09
CA GLY A 199 97.41 -1.41 -3.98
C GLY A 199 97.02 -0.06 -3.34
N ARG A 200 95.76 0.49 -3.52
CA ARG A 200 95.31 1.73 -2.84
C ARG A 200 94.33 1.48 -1.71
N ARG A 201 94.74 1.74 -0.45
CA ARG A 201 93.83 1.70 0.72
C ARG A 201 92.83 2.87 0.67
N LYS A 202 91.55 2.61 0.35
CA LYS A 202 90.45 3.52 0.57
C LYS A 202 89.67 3.17 1.82
N SER A 203 89.24 4.19 2.57
CA SER A 203 88.56 4.16 3.86
C SER A 203 87.30 3.30 3.88
N LEU A 204 87.20 2.36 4.81
CA LEU A 204 86.05 1.50 5.09
C LEU A 204 84.79 2.23 5.62
N SER A 205 84.91 3.52 5.96
CA SER A 205 83.79 4.29 6.55
C SER A 205 82.63 4.59 5.56
N SER A 206 82.89 4.69 4.25
CA SER A 206 81.95 4.95 3.25
C SER A 206 80.99 3.77 2.90
N SER A 207 81.49 2.52 3.15
CA SER A 207 80.69 1.32 2.89
C SER A 207 79.65 1.06 3.99
N LEU A 208 79.95 1.38 5.25
CA LEU A 208 79.07 1.23 6.40
C LEU A 208 77.87 2.25 6.32
N SER A 209 78.15 3.47 5.86
CA SER A 209 77.15 4.51 5.70
C SER A 209 76.13 4.13 4.57
N LYS A 210 76.63 3.57 3.47
CA LYS A 210 75.81 3.15 2.35
C LYS A 210 74.96 1.92 2.68
N ARG A 211 75.51 0.96 3.39
CA ARG A 211 74.76 -0.21 3.88
C ARG A 211 73.59 0.20 4.79
N ARG A 212 73.81 1.17 5.69
CA ARG A 212 72.72 1.77 6.52
C ARG A 212 71.68 2.46 5.68
N MET A 213 72.06 3.14 4.60
CA MET A 213 71.11 3.80 3.70
C MET A 213 70.28 2.80 2.87
N THR A 214 70.89 1.66 2.49
CA THR A 214 70.18 0.57 1.78
C THR A 214 69.25 -0.19 2.74
N GLU A 215 69.63 -0.40 3.98
CA GLU A 215 68.77 -1.01 5.02
C GLU A 215 67.61 -0.10 5.39
N LYS A 216 67.85 1.23 5.45
CA LYS A 216 66.76 2.19 5.67
C LYS A 216 65.78 2.22 4.50
N ALA A 217 66.22 2.28 3.26
CA ALA A 217 65.37 2.27 2.08
C ALA A 217 64.54 0.97 1.98
N LYS A 218 65.07 -0.15 2.46
CA LYS A 218 64.27 -1.39 2.54
C LYS A 218 63.19 -1.31 3.60
N ALA A 219 63.45 -0.68 4.75
CA ALA A 219 62.47 -0.49 5.80
C ALA A 219 61.37 0.49 5.35
N ASP A 220 61.71 1.56 4.63
CA ASP A 220 60.79 2.52 4.06
C ASP A 220 59.84 1.82 3.04
N ILE A 221 60.36 0.90 2.20
CA ILE A 221 59.54 0.08 1.27
C ILE A 221 58.59 -0.84 2.06
N GLU A 222 59.04 -1.53 3.11
CA GLU A 222 58.23 -2.41 3.93
C GLU A 222 57.09 -1.61 4.64
N GLU A 223 57.36 -0.39 5.08
CA GLU A 223 56.40 0.52 5.68
C GLU A 223 55.34 0.96 4.68
N SER A 224 55.72 1.36 3.43
CA SER A 224 54.82 1.72 2.37
C SER A 224 53.95 0.54 1.91
N GLU A 225 54.50 -0.67 1.79
CA GLU A 225 53.75 -1.88 1.46
C GLU A 225 52.67 -2.15 2.53
N GLN A 226 52.95 -1.98 3.78
CA GLN A 226 51.98 -2.15 4.88
C GLN A 226 50.92 -1.06 4.82
N ALA A 227 51.30 0.21 4.62
CA ALA A 227 50.36 1.33 4.48
C ALA A 227 49.41 1.15 3.30
N ILE A 228 49.92 0.61 2.19
CA ILE A 228 49.06 0.29 1.00
C ILE A 228 48.05 -0.82 1.38
N ALA A 229 48.47 -1.86 2.07
CA ALA A 229 47.56 -2.94 2.50
C ALA A 229 46.46 -2.42 3.42
N ASP A 230 46.84 -1.60 4.42
CA ASP A 230 45.89 -0.99 5.35
C ASP A 230 44.89 -0.05 4.62
N LEU A 231 45.37 0.72 3.63
CA LEU A 231 44.51 1.59 2.82
C LEU A 231 43.59 0.79 1.88
N GLN A 232 44.05 -0.34 1.34
CA GLN A 232 43.19 -1.22 0.52
C GLN A 232 42.09 -1.86 1.38
N GLU A 233 42.40 -2.30 2.59
CA GLU A 233 41.41 -2.79 3.55
C GLU A 233 40.41 -1.69 3.88
N GLN A 234 40.85 -0.46 4.18
CA GLN A 234 39.97 0.67 4.45
C GLN A 234 39.06 0.99 3.28
N VAL A 235 39.51 0.90 2.04
CA VAL A 235 38.68 1.09 0.84
C VAL A 235 37.65 -0.04 0.72
N GLY A 236 38.03 -1.27 1.04
CA GLY A 236 37.11 -2.43 1.09
C GLY A 236 36.01 -2.21 2.11
N ASP A 237 36.36 -1.90 3.35
CA ASP A 237 35.42 -1.65 4.45
C ASP A 237 34.43 -0.52 4.11
N LEU A 238 34.91 0.58 3.51
CA LEU A 238 34.07 1.69 3.09
C LEU A 238 33.05 1.31 2.01
N LYS A 239 33.39 0.40 1.12
CA LYS A 239 32.47 -0.12 0.10
C LYS A 239 31.41 -1.02 0.74
N GLU A 240 31.80 -1.89 1.64
CA GLU A 240 30.87 -2.76 2.39
C GLU A 240 29.91 -1.92 3.27
N GLU A 241 30.44 -0.92 3.99
CA GLU A 241 29.61 0.01 4.77
C GLU A 241 28.61 0.78 3.88
N MET A 242 29.01 1.17 2.67
CA MET A 242 28.12 1.86 1.72
C MET A 242 27.01 0.93 1.25
N GLU A 243 27.35 -0.28 0.85
CA GLU A 243 26.39 -1.29 0.38
C GLU A 243 25.37 -1.60 1.49
N ALA A 244 25.85 -1.88 2.71
CA ALA A 244 24.97 -2.09 3.86
C ALA A 244 24.05 -0.88 4.14
N GLY A 245 24.56 0.34 3.98
CA GLY A 245 23.76 1.54 4.14
C GLY A 245 22.70 1.73 3.06
N LEU A 246 22.96 1.31 1.83
CA LEU A 246 21.97 1.31 0.74
C LEU A 246 20.89 0.24 0.98
N ASP A 247 21.29 -0.97 1.37
CA ASP A 247 20.38 -2.06 1.71
C ASP A 247 19.44 -1.68 2.87
N GLU A 248 19.96 -0.98 3.89
CA GLU A 248 19.15 -0.49 5.01
C GLU A 248 18.07 0.50 4.53
N VAL A 249 18.42 1.42 3.62
CA VAL A 249 17.45 2.36 3.03
C VAL A 249 16.40 1.60 2.24
N GLU A 250 16.79 0.68 1.36
CA GLU A 250 15.86 -0.13 0.56
C GLU A 250 14.92 -0.95 1.45
N ALA A 251 15.45 -1.66 2.44
CA ALA A 251 14.65 -2.44 3.38
C ALA A 251 13.64 -1.58 4.16
N LYS A 252 14.05 -0.39 4.59
CA LYS A 252 13.18 0.59 5.24
C LYS A 252 12.01 0.98 4.33
N TRP A 253 12.27 1.30 3.09
CA TRP A 253 11.23 1.74 2.14
C TRP A 253 10.33 0.58 1.71
N GLN A 254 10.86 -0.63 1.54
CA GLN A 254 10.05 -1.83 1.32
C GLN A 254 9.09 -2.09 2.48
N ALA A 255 9.53 -1.91 3.72
CA ALA A 255 8.65 -2.04 4.88
C ALA A 255 7.56 -0.96 4.91
N LEU A 256 7.86 0.28 4.47
CA LEU A 256 6.88 1.36 4.38
C LEU A 256 5.85 1.11 3.27
N LEU A 257 6.27 0.57 2.13
CA LEU A 257 5.37 0.19 1.03
C LEU A 257 4.42 -0.93 1.45
N GLY A 258 4.90 -1.91 2.21
CA GLY A 258 4.11 -3.02 2.72
C GLY A 258 3.15 -2.67 3.87
N ASP A 259 3.25 -1.48 4.47
CA ASP A 259 2.36 -1.06 5.59
C ASP A 259 1.00 -0.58 5.08
N THR A 260 0.30 -1.47 4.36
CA THR A 260 -1.02 -1.22 3.79
C THR A 260 -2.10 -1.84 4.66
N LYS A 261 -3.27 -1.19 4.71
CA LYS A 261 -4.43 -1.70 5.44
C LYS A 261 -5.73 -1.32 4.76
N GLU A 262 -6.75 -2.12 4.99
CA GLU A 262 -8.12 -1.75 4.69
C GLU A 262 -8.76 -1.02 5.88
N VAL A 263 -9.45 0.07 5.59
CA VAL A 263 -10.16 0.89 6.59
C VAL A 263 -11.59 1.07 6.15
N THR A 264 -12.55 0.64 6.96
CA THR A 264 -13.96 0.91 6.70
C THR A 264 -14.31 2.31 7.20
N VAL A 265 -14.74 3.16 6.27
CA VAL A 265 -15.23 4.51 6.57
C VAL A 265 -16.75 4.45 6.66
N ALA A 266 -17.27 4.53 7.86
CA ALA A 266 -18.70 4.52 8.13
C ALA A 266 -19.32 5.92 7.90
N PRO A 267 -20.56 6.01 7.39
CA PRO A 267 -21.30 7.26 7.30
C PRO A 267 -21.69 7.77 8.70
N ARG A 268 -21.84 9.07 8.83
CA ARG A 268 -22.44 9.69 10.01
C ARG A 268 -23.96 9.73 9.84
N LYS A 269 -24.71 9.88 10.90
CA LYS A 269 -26.19 10.05 10.82
C LYS A 269 -26.60 11.21 9.92
N THR A 270 -25.81 12.26 9.84
CA THR A 270 -26.03 13.42 8.98
C THR A 270 -25.80 13.14 7.48
N ASP A 271 -25.09 12.07 7.18
CA ASP A 271 -24.76 11.66 5.82
C ASP A 271 -25.85 10.75 5.23
N VAL A 272 -26.85 10.35 6.05
CA VAL A 272 -27.97 9.47 5.71
C VAL A 272 -29.24 10.29 5.60
N ARG A 273 -29.90 10.22 4.43
CA ARG A 273 -31.22 10.81 4.17
C ARG A 273 -32.19 9.70 3.81
N LEU A 274 -33.39 9.78 4.34
CA LEU A 274 -34.46 8.82 4.05
C LEU A 274 -35.54 9.48 3.13
N PRO A 275 -35.39 9.44 1.81
CA PRO A 275 -36.39 9.97 0.92
C PRO A 275 -37.68 9.17 0.92
N LEU A 276 -37.61 7.86 1.20
CA LEU A 276 -38.76 6.97 1.30
C LEU A 276 -38.67 6.16 2.60
N PHE A 277 -39.69 6.30 3.45
CA PHE A 277 -39.88 5.44 4.62
C PHE A 277 -41.39 5.38 4.94
N GLY A 278 -41.96 4.21 4.87
CA GLY A 278 -43.38 4.06 5.13
C GLY A 278 -43.95 2.69 4.73
N VAL A 279 -45.27 2.67 4.60
CA VAL A 279 -45.98 1.47 4.19
C VAL A 279 -46.20 1.49 2.69
N ALA A 280 -45.69 0.49 2.01
CA ALA A 280 -46.04 0.18 0.63
C ALA A 280 -47.14 -0.88 0.59
N TRP A 281 -48.01 -0.78 -0.40
CA TRP A 281 -49.07 -1.76 -0.63
C TRP A 281 -48.70 -2.61 -1.85
N LEU A 282 -48.39 -3.88 -1.62
CA LEU A 282 -47.98 -4.84 -2.64
C LEU A 282 -49.16 -5.52 -3.25
N PRO A 283 -49.49 -5.32 -4.56
CA PRO A 283 -50.61 -5.96 -5.22
C PRO A 283 -50.34 -7.47 -5.36
N THR A 284 -51.31 -8.28 -4.99
CA THR A 284 -51.24 -9.74 -5.03
C THR A 284 -52.48 -10.29 -5.70
N TYR A 285 -52.33 -11.07 -6.75
CA TYR A 285 -53.44 -11.84 -7.34
C TYR A 285 -53.92 -12.89 -6.37
N GLN A 286 -55.23 -12.93 -6.10
CA GLN A 286 -55.88 -14.01 -5.38
C GLN A 286 -56.33 -15.06 -6.40
N VAL A 287 -55.68 -16.19 -6.44
CA VAL A 287 -55.96 -17.26 -7.37
C VAL A 287 -56.63 -18.40 -6.59
N VAL A 288 -57.81 -18.85 -7.04
CA VAL A 288 -58.48 -20.03 -6.50
C VAL A 288 -58.08 -21.22 -7.32
N ASP A 289 -57.45 -22.21 -6.71
CA ASP A 289 -57.05 -23.45 -7.37
C ASP A 289 -58.25 -24.39 -7.63
N ALA A 290 -58.03 -25.49 -8.33
CA ALA A 290 -59.07 -26.46 -8.64
C ALA A 290 -59.73 -27.08 -7.40
N ASN A 291 -59.11 -26.98 -6.22
CA ASN A 291 -59.58 -27.51 -4.93
C ASN A 291 -60.29 -26.42 -4.10
N GLY A 292 -60.46 -25.22 -4.64
CA GLY A 292 -61.08 -24.08 -3.95
C GLY A 292 -60.14 -23.34 -2.96
N ARG A 293 -58.84 -23.66 -2.96
CA ARG A 293 -57.87 -23.00 -2.09
C ARG A 293 -57.40 -21.70 -2.72
N VAL A 294 -57.39 -20.62 -1.92
CA VAL A 294 -56.83 -19.32 -2.36
C VAL A 294 -55.29 -19.31 -2.24
N VAL A 295 -54.66 -19.08 -3.36
CA VAL A 295 -53.19 -18.97 -3.44
C VAL A 295 -52.86 -17.53 -3.84
N PRO A 296 -52.12 -16.78 -3.02
CA PRO A 296 -51.67 -15.45 -3.38
C PRO A 296 -50.49 -15.52 -4.35
N LEU A 297 -50.53 -14.81 -5.46
CA LEU A 297 -49.42 -14.67 -6.42
C LEU A 297 -49.01 -13.21 -6.51
N PRO A 298 -47.71 -12.85 -6.44
CA PRO A 298 -47.27 -11.47 -6.59
C PRO A 298 -47.73 -10.87 -7.92
N ALA A 299 -48.31 -9.68 -7.91
CA ALA A 299 -48.74 -8.91 -9.09
C ALA A 299 -47.74 -7.78 -9.41
N TYR A 300 -46.56 -7.80 -8.82
CA TYR A 300 -45.45 -6.86 -9.03
C TYR A 300 -44.22 -7.64 -9.42
N GLY A 301 -43.34 -7.01 -10.19
CA GLY A 301 -41.99 -7.55 -10.40
C GLY A 301 -41.19 -7.49 -9.09
N ALA A 302 -40.48 -8.55 -8.76
CA ALA A 302 -39.50 -8.43 -7.67
C ALA A 302 -38.46 -7.38 -8.01
N PRO A 303 -38.13 -6.48 -7.09
CA PRO A 303 -37.09 -5.48 -7.31
C PRO A 303 -35.69 -6.10 -7.47
#